data_88f4fb4e7e0a12eb38b92404f110e712
#
_entry.id   88f4fb4e7e0a12eb38b92404f110e712
#
_cell.length_a   1.000
_cell.length_b   1.000
_cell.length_c   1.000
_cell.angle_alpha   90.00
_cell.angle_beta   90.00
_cell.angle_gamma   90.00
#
_symmetry.space_group_name_H-M   'P 1'
#
loop_
_entity.id
_entity.type
_entity.pdbx_description
1 polymer ?
#
loop_
_entity_poly.entity_id
_entity_poly.type
_entity_poly.pdbx_seq_one_letter_code
_entity_poly.pdbx_strand_id
1 'polypeptide(L)'
;AMSTSFVGPSALPVPEVMKGSVDSSAELEVAADYNYSNGDKTVDFYTRGYLPLFENRMAVSIDVIPYEWFETDTITRDARAARTESGKGGAGGDIYFYTDFQLIRNHQHLPDLLLQVALRTASGTNLHNARYTDGPGYFFDISAGKNYAINKNVLRLYLMGGFYAYQTYDLDHLQNDCILYGGGADLSFKKILVSQSLSGYYGYLNIGDKPLVYRASLRIKNPHFDWKFSYQWGLNDYGFQRFRVGVIYHLSSNILIK
;
A
#
# COMPACT_ATOMS: atom_id res chain seq x y z
N ALA A 1 0.32 0.49 -23.11
CA ALA A 1 -0.03 -0.29 -21.90
C ALA A 1 0.41 0.45 -20.64
N MET A 2 -0.35 0.33 -19.57
CA MET A 2 -0.05 0.97 -18.28
C MET A 2 0.82 0.08 -17.41
N SER A 3 1.89 0.63 -16.86
CA SER A 3 2.75 -0.03 -15.87
C SER A 3 3.18 0.94 -14.79
N THR A 4 3.70 0.42 -13.68
CA THR A 4 4.20 1.20 -12.54
C THR A 4 5.31 2.17 -12.89
N SER A 5 6.08 1.90 -13.93
CA SER A 5 7.16 2.77 -14.40
C SER A 5 6.68 3.95 -15.27
N PHE A 6 5.43 3.90 -15.75
CA PHE A 6 4.89 4.89 -16.69
C PHE A 6 4.04 5.97 -16.03
N VAL A 7 3.46 5.69 -14.86
CA VAL A 7 2.52 6.56 -14.16
C VAL A 7 3.13 7.17 -12.89
N GLY A 8 2.38 8.03 -12.21
CA GLY A 8 2.76 8.60 -10.93
C GLY A 8 2.94 7.54 -9.81
N PRO A 9 3.61 7.88 -8.71
CA PRO A 9 4.02 6.93 -7.68
C PRO A 9 2.87 6.20 -6.98
N SER A 10 1.69 6.78 -7.01
CA SER A 10 0.51 6.29 -6.28
C SER A 10 -0.62 5.80 -7.20
N ALA A 11 -0.39 5.76 -8.53
CA ALA A 11 -1.39 5.29 -9.50
C ALA A 11 -1.56 3.76 -9.51
N LEU A 12 -0.45 3.03 -9.45
CA LEU A 12 -0.39 1.57 -9.41
C LEU A 12 0.55 1.14 -8.27
N PRO A 13 0.21 1.41 -7.00
CA PRO A 13 1.08 1.06 -5.89
C PRO A 13 1.17 -0.47 -5.77
N VAL A 14 2.34 -0.95 -5.41
CA VAL A 14 2.51 -2.36 -5.05
C VAL A 14 1.79 -2.60 -3.71
N PRO A 15 0.88 -3.58 -3.60
CA PRO A 15 0.19 -3.89 -2.36
C PRO A 15 1.13 -4.12 -1.18
N GLU A 16 0.74 -3.66 0.01
CA GLU A 16 1.49 -3.92 1.24
C GLU A 16 1.29 -5.37 1.69
N VAL A 17 2.32 -5.93 2.35
CA VAL A 17 2.23 -7.29 2.87
C VAL A 17 1.33 -7.32 4.08
N MET A 18 0.23 -8.07 4.00
CA MET A 18 -0.61 -8.36 5.14
C MET A 18 0.09 -9.34 6.09
N LYS A 19 -0.22 -9.21 7.38
CA LYS A 19 0.55 -9.87 8.44
C LYS A 19 -0.15 -11.09 9.06
N GLY A 20 -1.22 -11.57 8.41
CA GLY A 20 -2.00 -12.73 8.85
C GLY A 20 -2.98 -12.45 9.98
N SER A 21 -3.12 -11.21 10.45
CA SER A 21 -4.04 -10.87 11.54
C SER A 21 -4.71 -9.52 11.37
N VAL A 22 -5.99 -9.44 11.73
CA VAL A 22 -6.74 -8.20 11.90
C VAL A 22 -6.24 -7.47 13.14
N ASP A 23 -5.96 -6.17 13.03
CA ASP A 23 -5.61 -5.32 14.16
C ASP A 23 -6.84 -5.03 15.03
N SER A 24 -6.63 -4.87 16.33
CA SER A 24 -7.73 -4.73 17.30
C SER A 24 -8.23 -3.31 17.52
N SER A 25 -7.50 -2.31 17.02
CA SER A 25 -7.84 -0.89 17.22
C SER A 25 -8.36 -0.26 15.94
N ALA A 26 -9.41 0.55 16.08
CA ALA A 26 -9.80 1.44 15.00
C ALA A 26 -8.79 2.59 14.91
N GLU A 27 -8.34 2.89 13.70
CA GLU A 27 -7.25 3.82 13.46
C GLU A 27 -7.58 4.80 12.33
N LEU A 28 -7.10 6.03 12.50
CA LEU A 28 -7.03 7.02 11.43
C LEU A 28 -5.56 7.41 11.25
N GLU A 29 -4.98 7.06 10.10
CA GLU A 29 -3.64 7.48 9.71
C GLU A 29 -3.74 8.70 8.81
N VAL A 30 -2.91 9.70 9.11
CA VAL A 30 -2.68 10.88 8.26
C VAL A 30 -1.18 11.02 8.08
N ALA A 31 -0.72 11.16 6.85
CA ALA A 31 0.71 11.22 6.55
C ALA A 31 1.02 12.16 5.38
N ALA A 32 2.27 12.61 5.35
CA ALA A 32 2.88 13.25 4.20
C ALA A 32 3.90 12.28 3.58
N ASP A 33 3.81 12.09 2.28
CA ASP A 33 4.75 11.29 1.51
C ASP A 33 5.59 12.20 0.62
N TYR A 34 6.89 11.95 0.58
CA TYR A 34 7.78 12.48 -0.43
C TYR A 34 8.24 11.33 -1.33
N ASN A 35 7.83 11.38 -2.59
CA ASN A 35 8.22 10.40 -3.60
C ASN A 35 9.24 11.02 -4.54
N TYR A 36 10.30 10.28 -4.80
CA TYR A 36 11.38 10.68 -5.68
C TYR A 36 11.72 9.58 -6.67
N SER A 37 11.80 9.97 -7.93
CA SER A 37 12.43 9.17 -9.00
C SER A 37 13.30 10.08 -9.87
N ASN A 38 14.05 9.49 -10.79
CA ASN A 38 14.77 10.29 -11.76
C ASN A 38 13.77 11.02 -12.67
N GLY A 39 13.72 12.36 -12.54
CA GLY A 39 12.83 13.23 -13.31
C GLY A 39 11.41 13.40 -12.75
N ASP A 40 11.08 12.85 -11.58
CA ASP A 40 9.76 13.07 -10.94
C ASP A 40 9.93 13.24 -9.43
N LYS A 41 9.38 14.34 -8.90
CA LYS A 41 9.27 14.63 -7.47
C LYS A 41 7.80 14.86 -7.14
N THR A 42 7.30 14.13 -6.15
CA THR A 42 5.89 14.17 -5.79
C THR A 42 5.73 14.24 -4.29
N VAL A 43 4.87 15.12 -3.82
CA VAL A 43 4.44 15.21 -2.41
C VAL A 43 2.97 14.84 -2.34
N ASP A 44 2.65 13.83 -1.53
CA ASP A 44 1.28 13.36 -1.31
C ASP A 44 0.84 13.68 0.10
N PHE A 45 -0.43 13.99 0.24
CA PHE A 45 -1.14 13.93 1.51
C PHE A 45 -1.92 12.61 1.54
N TYR A 46 -1.54 11.69 2.42
CA TYR A 46 -2.13 10.36 2.53
C TYR A 46 -3.06 10.25 3.72
N THR A 47 -4.18 9.57 3.55
CA THR A 47 -5.14 9.29 4.62
C THR A 47 -5.62 7.86 4.55
N ARG A 48 -5.70 7.17 5.69
CA ARG A 48 -6.28 5.84 5.84
C ARG A 48 -7.18 5.76 7.06
N GLY A 49 -8.39 5.27 6.86
CA GLY A 49 -9.28 4.84 7.94
C GLY A 49 -9.28 3.32 8.04
N TYR A 50 -9.20 2.77 9.25
CA TYR A 50 -9.25 1.34 9.53
C TYR A 50 -10.22 1.05 10.68
N LEU A 51 -11.12 0.10 10.48
CA LEU A 51 -12.17 -0.25 11.44
C LEU A 51 -12.27 -1.78 11.60
N PRO A 52 -11.82 -2.35 12.73
CA PRO A 52 -12.08 -3.73 13.06
C PRO A 52 -13.54 -3.93 13.47
N LEU A 53 -14.10 -5.08 13.08
CA LEU A 53 -15.49 -5.45 13.28
C LEU A 53 -15.58 -6.87 13.86
N PHE A 54 -16.72 -7.21 14.47
CA PHE A 54 -17.05 -8.56 14.92
C PHE A 54 -15.92 -9.19 15.77
N GLU A 55 -15.51 -8.51 16.83
CA GLU A 55 -14.43 -8.96 17.73
C GLU A 55 -13.12 -9.28 16.98
N ASN A 56 -12.78 -8.43 16.02
CA ASN A 56 -11.59 -8.57 15.17
C ASN A 56 -11.58 -9.81 14.27
N ARG A 57 -12.75 -10.31 13.88
CA ARG A 57 -12.87 -11.36 12.86
C ARG A 57 -12.88 -10.78 11.46
N MET A 58 -13.16 -9.51 11.34
CA MET A 58 -13.21 -8.78 10.08
C MET A 58 -12.67 -7.37 10.32
N ALA A 59 -12.15 -6.75 9.29
CA ALA A 59 -11.91 -5.31 9.27
C ALA A 59 -12.27 -4.72 7.91
N VAL A 60 -12.58 -3.44 7.90
CA VAL A 60 -12.70 -2.66 6.67
C VAL A 60 -11.75 -1.49 6.76
N SER A 61 -11.15 -1.13 5.64
CA SER A 61 -10.35 0.08 5.57
C SER A 61 -10.51 0.80 4.23
N ILE A 62 -10.20 2.08 4.25
CA ILE A 62 -10.24 2.95 3.09
C ILE A 62 -8.96 3.78 3.06
N ASP A 63 -8.30 3.80 1.91
CA ASP A 63 -7.13 4.62 1.65
C ASP A 63 -7.42 5.64 0.56
N VAL A 64 -6.90 6.83 0.72
CA VAL A 64 -6.98 7.87 -0.32
C VAL A 64 -5.79 8.82 -0.22
N ILE A 65 -5.39 9.36 -1.36
CA ILE A 65 -4.53 10.54 -1.47
C ILE A 65 -5.41 11.70 -1.89
N PRO A 66 -5.94 12.50 -0.94
CA PRO A 66 -6.82 13.62 -1.26
C PRO A 66 -6.16 14.65 -2.16
N TYR A 67 -4.85 14.81 -2.01
CA TYR A 67 -4.09 15.74 -2.81
C TYR A 67 -2.65 15.27 -3.01
N GLU A 68 -2.18 15.41 -4.26
CA GLU A 68 -0.82 15.19 -4.72
C GLU A 68 -0.33 16.47 -5.39
N TRP A 69 0.89 16.89 -5.11
CA TRP A 69 1.61 17.88 -5.88
C TRP A 69 2.81 17.21 -6.55
N PHE A 70 3.03 17.47 -7.84
CA PHE A 70 4.12 16.86 -8.59
C PHE A 70 4.91 17.88 -9.44
N GLU A 71 6.16 17.52 -9.68
CA GLU A 71 7.07 18.19 -10.60
C GLU A 71 7.85 17.15 -11.40
N THR A 72 7.66 17.14 -12.72
CA THR A 72 8.37 16.27 -13.66
C THR A 72 9.29 17.10 -14.56
N ASP A 73 10.47 16.57 -14.87
CA ASP A 73 11.31 17.15 -15.90
C ASP A 73 10.73 16.92 -17.32
N THR A 74 11.30 17.59 -18.30
CA THR A 74 10.82 17.50 -19.69
C THR A 74 10.99 16.11 -20.29
N ILE A 75 12.04 15.38 -19.91
CA ILE A 75 12.32 14.02 -20.41
C ILE A 75 11.23 13.05 -19.89
N THR A 76 10.97 13.08 -18.59
CA THR A 76 9.95 12.23 -17.97
C THR A 76 8.55 12.60 -18.44
N ARG A 77 8.26 13.88 -18.56
CA ARG A 77 6.99 14.39 -19.11
C ARG A 77 6.74 13.83 -20.52
N ASP A 78 7.72 13.97 -21.40
CA ASP A 78 7.60 13.57 -22.80
C ASP A 78 7.56 12.04 -22.94
N ALA A 79 8.35 11.31 -22.15
CA ALA A 79 8.32 9.83 -22.10
C ALA A 79 6.95 9.28 -21.66
N ARG A 80 6.24 9.99 -20.76
CA ARG A 80 4.89 9.65 -20.32
C ARG A 80 3.80 10.21 -21.24
N ALA A 81 4.15 10.90 -22.31
CA ALA A 81 3.20 11.61 -23.17
C ALA A 81 2.26 12.54 -22.38
N ALA A 82 2.76 13.13 -21.29
CA ALA A 82 2.00 14.06 -20.46
C ALA A 82 1.75 15.35 -21.23
N ARG A 83 0.53 15.92 -21.07
CA ARG A 83 0.06 17.06 -21.87
C ARG A 83 0.26 18.43 -21.19
N THR A 84 1.00 18.48 -20.09
CA THR A 84 1.31 19.76 -19.41
C THR A 84 2.62 20.34 -19.90
N GLU A 85 2.64 21.62 -20.23
CA GLU A 85 3.86 22.32 -20.66
C GLU A 85 4.84 22.50 -19.51
N SER A 86 4.35 22.84 -18.33
CA SER A 86 5.18 23.16 -17.15
C SER A 86 5.79 21.95 -16.47
N GLY A 87 5.27 20.73 -16.70
CA GLY A 87 5.66 19.53 -15.95
C GLY A 87 5.21 19.55 -14.48
N LYS A 88 4.45 20.55 -14.04
CA LYS A 88 4.03 20.73 -12.64
C LYS A 88 2.52 20.73 -12.53
N GLY A 89 2.01 20.27 -11.40
CA GLY A 89 0.56 20.28 -11.16
C GLY A 89 0.16 19.59 -9.87
N GLY A 90 -1.15 19.44 -9.72
CA GLY A 90 -1.75 18.70 -8.61
C GLY A 90 -2.72 17.65 -9.12
N ALA A 91 -2.95 16.62 -8.33
CA ALA A 91 -3.90 15.56 -8.61
C ALA A 91 -4.55 15.06 -7.32
N GLY A 92 -5.72 14.41 -7.44
CA GLY A 92 -6.33 13.60 -6.40
C GLY A 92 -6.18 12.14 -6.76
N GLY A 93 -5.96 11.28 -5.78
CA GLY A 93 -5.71 9.86 -5.97
C GLY A 93 -6.96 9.01 -6.09
N ASP A 94 -6.74 7.75 -6.47
CA ASP A 94 -7.77 6.72 -6.41
C ASP A 94 -8.13 6.39 -4.96
N ILE A 95 -9.38 5.98 -4.76
CA ILE A 95 -9.84 5.47 -3.47
C ILE A 95 -9.69 3.95 -3.48
N TYR A 96 -9.08 3.42 -2.44
CA TYR A 96 -8.96 1.99 -2.19
C TYR A 96 -9.89 1.57 -1.07
N PHE A 97 -10.62 0.49 -1.27
CA PHE A 97 -11.43 -0.18 -0.25
C PHE A 97 -10.85 -1.55 0.02
N TYR A 98 -10.73 -1.88 1.30
CA TYR A 98 -10.22 -3.18 1.74
C TYR A 98 -11.20 -3.83 2.71
N THR A 99 -11.29 -5.14 2.61
CA THR A 99 -11.99 -5.98 3.55
C THR A 99 -11.10 -7.15 3.94
N ASP A 100 -10.86 -7.27 5.23
CA ASP A 100 -10.02 -8.30 5.83
C ASP A 100 -10.88 -9.32 6.56
N PHE A 101 -10.63 -10.60 6.37
CA PHE A 101 -11.29 -11.70 7.04
C PHE A 101 -10.28 -12.54 7.78
N GLN A 102 -10.39 -12.61 9.11
CA GLN A 102 -9.56 -13.47 9.94
C GLN A 102 -10.02 -14.94 9.81
N LEU A 103 -9.24 -15.75 9.13
CA LEU A 103 -9.56 -17.16 8.92
C LEU A 103 -9.12 -18.03 10.10
N ILE A 104 -7.88 -17.86 10.57
CA ILE A 104 -7.30 -18.55 11.74
C ILE A 104 -6.60 -17.52 12.60
N ARG A 105 -6.81 -17.57 13.93
CA ARG A 105 -6.15 -16.69 14.90
C ARG A 105 -5.79 -17.43 16.18
N ASN A 106 -4.60 -17.13 16.71
CA ASN A 106 -4.11 -17.65 17.99
C ASN A 106 -4.18 -19.19 18.11
N HIS A 107 -3.98 -19.90 17.00
CA HIS A 107 -3.92 -21.35 17.03
C HIS A 107 -2.55 -21.83 17.51
N GLN A 108 -2.52 -22.90 18.34
CA GLN A 108 -1.30 -23.39 18.97
C GLN A 108 -0.24 -23.82 17.93
N HIS A 109 -0.65 -24.53 16.89
CA HIS A 109 0.26 -25.12 15.90
C HIS A 109 0.26 -24.39 14.56
N LEU A 110 -0.86 -23.79 14.15
CA LEU A 110 -1.01 -23.10 12.88
C LEU A 110 -0.61 -21.63 13.00
N PRO A 111 -0.14 -20.98 11.91
CA PRO A 111 -0.02 -19.54 11.86
C PRO A 111 -1.40 -18.89 11.88
N ASP A 112 -1.46 -17.61 12.23
CA ASP A 112 -2.64 -16.79 11.94
C ASP A 112 -2.79 -16.70 10.44
N LEU A 113 -4.02 -16.82 9.92
CA LEU A 113 -4.35 -16.70 8.50
C LEU A 113 -5.40 -15.59 8.30
N LEU A 114 -5.16 -14.77 7.31
CA LEU A 114 -6.03 -13.65 6.92
C LEU A 114 -6.23 -13.67 5.42
N LEU A 115 -7.47 -13.47 4.99
CA LEU A 115 -7.84 -13.17 3.60
C LEU A 115 -8.13 -11.68 3.49
N GLN A 116 -7.48 -11.00 2.55
CA GLN A 116 -7.81 -9.62 2.17
C GLN A 116 -8.42 -9.59 0.78
N VAL A 117 -9.44 -8.74 0.61
CA VAL A 117 -10.00 -8.36 -0.69
C VAL A 117 -9.91 -6.84 -0.80
N ALA A 118 -9.38 -6.35 -1.90
CA ALA A 118 -9.20 -4.93 -2.15
C ALA A 118 -9.74 -4.51 -3.50
N LEU A 119 -10.34 -3.32 -3.54
CA LEU A 119 -10.84 -2.68 -4.75
C LEU A 119 -10.19 -1.32 -4.89
N ARG A 120 -9.65 -1.03 -6.07
CA ARG A 120 -9.22 0.30 -6.49
C ARG A 120 -10.28 0.90 -7.40
N THR A 121 -10.75 2.07 -7.07
CA THR A 121 -11.65 2.85 -7.93
C THR A 121 -10.86 3.52 -9.07
N ALA A 122 -11.55 4.02 -10.08
CA ALA A 122 -11.00 4.88 -11.11
C ALA A 122 -11.36 6.34 -10.81
N SER A 123 -11.11 6.80 -9.59
CA SER A 123 -11.47 8.15 -9.14
C SER A 123 -10.31 9.16 -9.19
N GLY A 124 -9.11 8.70 -9.51
CA GLY A 124 -7.93 9.52 -9.64
C GLY A 124 -8.08 10.58 -10.73
N THR A 125 -7.47 11.72 -10.51
CA THR A 125 -7.54 12.86 -11.42
C THR A 125 -6.24 13.05 -12.20
N ASN A 126 -6.23 14.01 -13.12
CA ASN A 126 -5.06 14.42 -13.89
C ASN A 126 -4.46 13.28 -14.74
N LEU A 127 -5.32 12.51 -15.40
CA LEU A 127 -4.97 11.37 -16.26
C LEU A 127 -4.10 11.79 -17.44
N HIS A 128 -4.36 12.99 -18.00
CA HIS A 128 -3.62 13.53 -19.13
C HIS A 128 -2.15 13.87 -18.83
N ASN A 129 -1.76 13.86 -17.57
CA ASN A 129 -0.38 14.00 -17.12
C ASN A 129 0.20 12.70 -16.57
N ALA A 130 -0.45 11.57 -16.84
CA ALA A 130 -0.06 10.23 -16.40
C ALA A 130 0.13 10.14 -14.87
N ARG A 131 -0.66 10.90 -14.08
CA ARG A 131 -0.59 10.85 -12.62
C ARG A 131 -1.36 9.66 -12.08
N TYR A 132 -2.59 9.47 -12.53
CA TYR A 132 -3.44 8.32 -12.19
C TYR A 132 -3.97 7.67 -13.46
N THR A 133 -4.73 6.59 -13.31
CA THR A 133 -5.39 5.87 -14.40
C THR A 133 -6.91 5.97 -14.20
N ASP A 134 -7.69 5.92 -15.28
CA ASP A 134 -9.15 5.80 -15.19
C ASP A 134 -9.61 4.32 -15.19
N GLY A 135 -8.68 3.39 -15.00
CA GLY A 135 -8.93 1.96 -14.93
C GLY A 135 -9.05 1.49 -13.47
N PRO A 136 -10.14 0.80 -13.12
CA PRO A 136 -10.24 0.14 -11.83
C PRO A 136 -9.29 -1.05 -11.74
N GLY A 137 -9.10 -1.54 -10.50
CA GLY A 137 -8.33 -2.74 -10.21
C GLY A 137 -8.85 -3.43 -8.96
N TYR A 138 -8.52 -4.67 -8.79
CA TYR A 138 -8.79 -5.42 -7.58
C TYR A 138 -7.66 -6.39 -7.29
N PHE A 139 -7.48 -6.70 -6.03
CA PHE A 139 -6.62 -7.80 -5.64
C PHE A 139 -7.20 -8.54 -4.44
N PHE A 140 -6.79 -9.77 -4.29
CA PHE A 140 -7.02 -10.55 -3.10
C PHE A 140 -5.76 -11.32 -2.76
N ASP A 141 -5.52 -11.50 -1.48
CA ASP A 141 -4.38 -12.25 -0.97
C ASP A 141 -4.75 -13.04 0.28
N ILE A 142 -3.97 -14.09 0.51
CA ILE A 142 -3.95 -14.81 1.78
C ILE A 142 -2.59 -14.56 2.39
N SER A 143 -2.60 -14.10 3.62
CA SER A 143 -1.39 -13.92 4.41
C SER A 143 -1.36 -14.82 5.62
N ALA A 144 -0.16 -15.30 5.96
CA ALA A 144 0.12 -16.12 7.11
C ALA A 144 1.13 -15.43 8.01
N GLY A 145 0.89 -15.37 9.32
CA GLY A 145 1.81 -14.74 10.26
C GLY A 145 1.92 -15.52 11.57
N LYS A 146 3.11 -15.53 12.18
CA LYS A 146 3.35 -16.18 13.46
C LYS A 146 4.26 -15.37 14.35
N ASN A 147 3.89 -15.29 15.63
CA ASN A 147 4.67 -14.62 16.66
C ASN A 147 5.66 -15.58 17.32
N TYR A 148 6.86 -15.07 17.54
CA TYR A 148 7.94 -15.73 18.29
C TYR A 148 8.38 -14.84 19.43
N ALA A 149 8.34 -15.34 20.66
CA ALA A 149 8.87 -14.62 21.82
C ALA A 149 10.40 -14.64 21.80
N ILE A 150 11.02 -13.47 21.87
CA ILE A 150 12.47 -13.29 21.98
C ILE A 150 12.72 -12.48 23.24
N ASN A 151 12.97 -13.14 24.37
CA ASN A 151 13.06 -12.50 25.69
C ASN A 151 11.78 -11.69 26.02
N LYS A 152 11.91 -10.36 26.14
CA LYS A 152 10.82 -9.42 26.41
C LYS A 152 10.20 -8.81 25.12
N ASN A 153 10.67 -9.26 23.97
CA ASN A 153 10.28 -8.75 22.65
C ASN A 153 9.47 -9.79 21.88
N VAL A 154 8.79 -9.37 20.84
CA VAL A 154 8.06 -10.26 19.94
C VAL A 154 8.55 -10.04 18.52
N LEU A 155 9.00 -11.11 17.89
CA LEU A 155 9.26 -11.17 16.45
C LEU A 155 8.02 -11.80 15.78
N ARG A 156 7.42 -11.10 14.83
CA ARG A 156 6.40 -11.66 13.94
C ARG A 156 6.98 -11.86 12.56
N LEU A 157 6.93 -13.07 12.04
CA LEU A 157 7.25 -13.40 10.66
C LEU A 157 5.96 -13.60 9.88
N TYR A 158 5.92 -13.12 8.62
CA TYR A 158 4.73 -13.23 7.80
C TYR A 158 5.06 -13.36 6.30
N LEU A 159 4.15 -14.03 5.59
CA LEU A 159 4.18 -14.24 4.14
C LEU A 159 2.80 -13.93 3.55
N MET A 160 2.77 -13.56 2.29
CA MET A 160 1.55 -13.26 1.54
C MET A 160 1.66 -13.80 0.12
N GLY A 161 0.57 -14.33 -0.38
CA GLY A 161 0.40 -14.72 -1.77
C GLY A 161 -1.01 -14.43 -2.25
N GLY A 162 -1.16 -14.02 -3.51
CA GLY A 162 -2.46 -13.62 -4.02
C GLY A 162 -2.47 -13.34 -5.51
N PHE A 163 -3.47 -12.57 -5.91
CA PHE A 163 -3.73 -12.20 -7.29
C PHE A 163 -4.10 -10.73 -7.36
N TYR A 164 -3.59 -10.03 -8.37
CA TYR A 164 -3.89 -8.64 -8.66
C TYR A 164 -4.27 -8.47 -10.12
N ALA A 165 -5.41 -7.85 -10.38
CA ALA A 165 -5.87 -7.50 -11.71
C ALA A 165 -6.13 -5.99 -11.81
N TYR A 166 -5.67 -5.39 -12.90
CA TYR A 166 -5.96 -4.00 -13.21
C TYR A 166 -6.12 -3.79 -14.71
N GLN A 167 -6.95 -2.81 -15.07
CA GLN A 167 -7.13 -2.43 -16.46
C GLN A 167 -5.87 -1.75 -17.01
N THR A 168 -5.54 -2.10 -18.24
CA THR A 168 -4.55 -1.41 -19.06
C THR A 168 -5.27 -0.60 -20.15
N TYR A 169 -4.54 0.24 -20.88
CA TYR A 169 -5.07 0.92 -22.07
C TYR A 169 -4.51 0.34 -23.35
N ASP A 170 -4.18 -0.94 -23.32
CA ASP A 170 -3.72 -1.70 -24.47
C ASP A 170 -4.93 -2.39 -25.12
N LEU A 171 -5.16 -2.14 -26.40
CA LEU A 171 -6.29 -2.70 -27.12
C LEU A 171 -6.21 -4.23 -27.28
N ASP A 172 -4.99 -4.75 -27.29
CA ASP A 172 -4.74 -6.19 -27.39
C ASP A 172 -4.83 -6.89 -26.03
N HIS A 173 -4.63 -6.13 -24.93
CA HIS A 173 -4.60 -6.64 -23.56
C HIS A 173 -5.30 -5.64 -22.63
N LEU A 174 -6.62 -5.69 -22.58
CA LEU A 174 -7.44 -4.76 -21.79
C LEU A 174 -7.21 -4.85 -20.27
N GLN A 175 -6.69 -5.99 -19.80
CA GLN A 175 -6.43 -6.26 -18.39
C GLN A 175 -5.06 -6.93 -18.22
N ASN A 176 -4.37 -6.61 -17.15
CA ASN A 176 -3.19 -7.34 -16.69
C ASN A 176 -3.56 -8.15 -15.45
N ASP A 177 -3.30 -9.44 -15.50
CA ASP A 177 -3.47 -10.38 -14.41
C ASP A 177 -2.11 -10.72 -13.82
N CYS A 178 -1.95 -10.55 -12.50
CA CYS A 178 -0.66 -10.66 -11.87
C CYS A 178 -0.72 -11.58 -10.65
N ILE A 179 0.35 -12.35 -10.45
CA ILE A 179 0.57 -13.09 -9.20
C ILE A 179 1.17 -12.11 -8.18
N LEU A 180 0.47 -11.93 -7.05
CA LEU A 180 0.90 -11.11 -5.93
C LEU A 180 1.67 -11.95 -4.92
N TYR A 181 2.77 -11.41 -4.39
CA TYR A 181 3.59 -12.10 -3.39
C TYR A 181 4.28 -11.11 -2.46
N GLY A 182 4.63 -11.60 -1.27
CA GLY A 182 5.41 -10.80 -0.33
C GLY A 182 5.71 -11.53 0.96
N GLY A 183 6.54 -10.91 1.77
CA GLY A 183 6.86 -11.39 3.10
C GLY A 183 7.61 -10.35 3.91
N GLY A 184 7.69 -10.57 5.21
CA GLY A 184 8.36 -9.62 6.08
C GLY A 184 8.48 -10.07 7.52
N ALA A 185 9.00 -9.15 8.32
CA ALA A 185 9.21 -9.35 9.75
C ALA A 185 8.92 -8.06 10.53
N ASP A 186 8.27 -8.22 11.66
CA ASP A 186 8.03 -7.16 12.64
C ASP A 186 8.76 -7.49 13.94
N LEU A 187 9.48 -6.54 14.48
CA LEU A 187 10.08 -6.62 15.80
C LEU A 187 9.44 -5.60 16.73
N SER A 188 8.70 -6.10 17.73
CA SER A 188 8.07 -5.29 18.76
C SER A 188 8.87 -5.29 20.04
N PHE A 189 9.26 -4.12 20.52
CA PHE A 189 9.90 -3.94 21.80
C PHE A 189 9.38 -2.70 22.53
N LYS A 190 8.74 -2.91 23.69
CA LYS A 190 8.08 -1.85 24.47
C LYS A 190 7.14 -0.98 23.62
N LYS A 191 7.55 0.28 23.37
CA LYS A 191 6.79 1.28 22.61
C LYS A 191 7.19 1.36 21.13
N ILE A 192 8.13 0.54 20.68
CA ILE A 192 8.68 0.62 19.34
C ILE A 192 8.29 -0.63 18.56
N LEU A 193 7.83 -0.43 17.33
CA LEU A 193 7.62 -1.47 16.33
C LEU A 193 8.47 -1.14 15.11
N VAL A 194 9.39 -2.03 14.78
CA VAL A 194 10.17 -1.98 13.54
C VAL A 194 9.62 -3.03 12.60
N SER A 195 9.27 -2.64 11.38
CA SER A 195 8.77 -3.55 10.35
C SER A 195 9.66 -3.48 9.12
N GLN A 196 9.89 -4.63 8.51
CA GLN A 196 10.55 -4.74 7.20
C GLN A 196 9.79 -5.72 6.33
N SER A 197 9.58 -5.38 5.07
CA SER A 197 8.90 -6.26 4.12
C SER A 197 9.42 -6.09 2.70
N LEU A 198 9.24 -7.14 1.93
CA LEU A 198 9.45 -7.17 0.49
C LEU A 198 8.16 -7.64 -0.15
N SER A 199 7.64 -6.91 -1.13
CA SER A 199 6.45 -7.32 -1.88
C SER A 199 6.55 -6.94 -3.34
N GLY A 200 5.83 -7.65 -4.16
CA GLY A 200 5.75 -7.42 -5.58
C GLY A 200 4.60 -8.17 -6.22
N TYR A 201 4.45 -7.95 -7.49
CA TYR A 201 3.59 -8.80 -8.31
C TYR A 201 4.28 -9.12 -9.64
N TYR A 202 3.85 -10.21 -10.26
CA TYR A 202 4.36 -10.69 -11.52
C TYR A 202 3.25 -10.68 -12.56
N GLY A 203 3.29 -9.71 -13.48
CA GLY A 203 2.38 -9.61 -14.61
C GLY A 203 2.88 -10.40 -15.82
N TYR A 204 2.01 -10.58 -16.80
CA TYR A 204 2.28 -11.42 -17.98
C TYR A 204 2.59 -10.62 -19.25
N LEU A 205 2.41 -9.31 -19.24
CA LEU A 205 2.49 -8.48 -20.45
C LEU A 205 3.92 -8.07 -20.80
N ASN A 206 4.88 -8.20 -19.87
CA ASN A 206 6.28 -7.79 -20.04
C ASN A 206 6.46 -6.30 -20.41
N ILE A 207 5.64 -5.43 -19.83
CA ILE A 207 5.61 -3.98 -20.06
C ILE A 207 6.22 -3.19 -18.89
N GLY A 208 7.06 -3.79 -18.05
CA GLY A 208 7.47 -3.24 -16.76
C GLY A 208 6.42 -3.50 -15.68
N ASP A 209 5.81 -4.68 -15.71
CA ASP A 209 4.70 -5.12 -14.87
C ASP A 209 5.10 -6.17 -13.84
N LYS A 210 6.38 -6.14 -13.43
CA LYS A 210 6.95 -7.01 -12.40
C LYS A 210 7.59 -6.19 -11.27
N PRO A 211 6.84 -5.25 -10.65
CA PRO A 211 7.41 -4.40 -9.62
C PRO A 211 7.76 -5.20 -8.38
N LEU A 212 8.89 -4.83 -7.80
CA LEU A 212 9.36 -5.32 -6.51
C LEU A 212 9.75 -4.14 -5.66
N VAL A 213 9.24 -4.07 -4.44
CA VAL A 213 9.54 -2.99 -3.49
C VAL A 213 9.96 -3.54 -2.13
N TYR A 214 10.96 -2.90 -1.55
CA TYR A 214 11.34 -3.07 -0.14
C TYR A 214 10.72 -1.94 0.68
N ARG A 215 10.21 -2.27 1.86
CA ARG A 215 9.68 -1.31 2.83
C ARG A 215 10.28 -1.51 4.20
N ALA A 216 10.66 -0.41 4.83
CA ALA A 216 11.04 -0.37 6.24
C ALA A 216 10.18 0.66 6.95
N SER A 217 9.73 0.38 8.17
CA SER A 217 9.00 1.34 8.98
C SER A 217 9.34 1.26 10.45
N LEU A 218 9.21 2.40 11.11
CA LEU A 218 9.35 2.59 12.54
C LEU A 218 8.05 3.21 13.06
N ARG A 219 7.37 2.55 14.01
CA ARG A 219 6.20 3.06 14.70
C ARG A 219 6.53 3.24 16.18
N ILE A 220 6.33 4.44 16.70
CA ILE A 220 6.54 4.81 18.10
C ILE A 220 5.16 4.93 18.74
N LYS A 221 4.82 3.97 19.60
CA LYS A 221 3.50 3.84 20.22
C LYS A 221 3.32 4.78 21.38
N ASN A 222 2.22 5.49 21.40
CA ASN A 222 1.73 6.32 22.51
C ASN A 222 0.25 5.99 22.81
N PRO A 223 -0.29 6.43 23.96
CA PRO A 223 -1.65 6.05 24.36
C PRO A 223 -2.77 6.49 23.41
N HIS A 224 -2.63 7.63 22.75
CA HIS A 224 -3.68 8.23 21.92
C HIS A 224 -3.33 8.28 20.44
N PHE A 225 -2.05 8.35 20.10
CA PHE A 225 -1.56 8.38 18.74
C PHE A 225 -0.17 7.79 18.66
N ASP A 226 0.20 7.27 17.50
CA ASP A 226 1.54 6.76 17.21
C ASP A 226 2.19 7.63 16.15
N TRP A 227 3.50 7.81 16.25
CA TRP A 227 4.30 8.31 15.15
C TRP A 227 4.69 7.16 14.24
N LYS A 228 4.58 7.37 12.94
CA LYS A 228 5.00 6.40 11.91
C LYS A 228 5.97 7.06 10.94
N PHE A 229 7.13 6.44 10.78
CA PHE A 229 8.12 6.79 9.78
C PHE A 229 8.30 5.58 8.87
N SER A 230 8.26 5.78 7.56
CA SER A 230 8.51 4.67 6.65
C SER A 230 9.29 5.11 5.43
N TYR A 231 10.02 4.14 4.89
CA TYR A 231 10.79 4.26 3.68
C TYR A 231 10.42 3.10 2.76
N GLN A 232 10.19 3.40 1.48
CA GLN A 232 9.98 2.42 0.43
C GLN A 232 11.01 2.63 -0.67
N TRP A 233 11.59 1.55 -1.13
CA TRP A 233 12.54 1.52 -2.23
C TRP A 233 12.04 0.58 -3.32
N GLY A 234 11.86 1.11 -4.55
CA GLY A 234 11.60 0.32 -5.74
C GLY A 234 12.86 -0.39 -6.20
N LEU A 235 12.82 -1.71 -6.25
CA LEU A 235 13.94 -2.56 -6.63
C LEU A 235 13.87 -3.01 -8.09
N ASN A 236 12.66 -3.20 -8.60
CA ASN A 236 12.40 -3.59 -9.99
C ASN A 236 11.07 -2.99 -10.44
N ASP A 237 10.97 -2.54 -11.68
CA ASP A 237 9.77 -2.00 -12.36
C ASP A 237 8.94 -1.00 -11.55
N TYR A 238 9.52 -0.40 -10.51
CA TYR A 238 8.95 0.66 -9.69
C TYR A 238 10.03 1.70 -9.42
N GLY A 239 10.01 2.78 -10.17
CA GLY A 239 11.11 3.75 -10.23
C GLY A 239 11.20 4.71 -9.03
N PHE A 240 10.27 4.65 -8.07
CA PHE A 240 10.21 5.62 -6.98
C PHE A 240 10.80 5.11 -5.67
N GLN A 241 11.40 6.04 -4.94
CA GLN A 241 11.63 5.94 -3.51
C GLN A 241 10.59 6.81 -2.80
N ARG A 242 10.04 6.34 -1.67
CA ARG A 242 9.06 7.06 -0.87
C ARG A 242 9.53 7.19 0.56
N PHE A 243 9.47 8.40 1.08
CA PHE A 243 9.61 8.71 2.51
C PHE A 243 8.26 9.16 3.04
N ARG A 244 7.76 8.53 4.09
CA ARG A 244 6.50 8.86 4.75
C ARG A 244 6.75 9.25 6.19
N VAL A 245 6.12 10.34 6.61
CA VAL A 245 5.98 10.72 8.02
C VAL A 245 4.50 10.85 8.32
N GLY A 246 4.01 10.10 9.29
CA GLY A 246 2.60 10.06 9.63
C GLY A 246 2.32 9.97 11.11
N VAL A 247 1.06 10.21 11.42
CA VAL A 247 0.46 10.03 12.74
C VAL A 247 -0.71 9.08 12.59
N ILE A 248 -0.77 8.08 13.47
CA ILE A 248 -1.88 7.14 13.57
C ILE A 248 -2.64 7.47 14.83
N TYR A 249 -3.88 7.87 14.69
CA TYR A 249 -4.80 8.19 15.76
C TYR A 249 -5.62 6.97 16.16
N HIS A 250 -5.64 6.62 17.44
CA HIS A 250 -6.45 5.53 17.96
C HIS A 250 -7.85 6.06 18.28
N LEU A 251 -8.85 5.57 17.57
CA LEU A 251 -10.23 5.90 17.79
C LEU A 251 -10.75 5.10 19.01
N SER A 252 -11.49 5.77 19.91
CA SER A 252 -12.00 5.10 21.10
C SER A 252 -13.02 4.00 20.74
N SER A 253 -12.96 2.88 21.46
CA SER A 253 -13.71 1.64 21.23
C SER A 253 -15.25 1.74 21.29
N ASN A 254 -15.82 2.91 21.53
CA ASN A 254 -17.28 3.12 21.55
C ASN A 254 -17.94 3.08 20.16
N ILE A 255 -17.14 2.96 19.08
CA ILE A 255 -17.62 2.90 17.68
C ILE A 255 -17.74 1.44 17.20
N LEU A 256 -17.30 0.48 17.99
CA LEU A 256 -17.33 -0.94 17.58
C LEU A 256 -18.80 -1.43 17.56
N ILE A 257 -19.27 -1.73 16.37
CA ILE A 257 -20.52 -2.47 16.15
C ILE A 257 -20.30 -3.88 16.74
N LYS A 258 -21.12 -4.19 17.75
CA LYS A 258 -21.14 -5.52 18.37
C LYS A 258 -21.65 -6.57 17.39
#